data_83373c7cc9a741fe7ab3aa58109246f0
#
_entry.id   83373c7cc9a741fe7ab3aa58109246f0
#
_cell.length_a   1.000
_cell.length_b   1.000
_cell.length_c   1.000
_cell.angle_alpha   90.00
_cell.angle_beta   90.00
_cell.angle_gamma   90.00
#
_symmetry.space_group_name_H-M   'P 1'
#
loop_
_entity.id
_entity.type
_entity.pdbx_description
1 polymer ?
#
loop_
_entity_poly.entity_id
_entity_poly.type
_entity_poly.pdbx_seq_one_letter_code
_entity_poly.pdbx_strand_id
1 'polypeptide(L)'
;MPKSGLIGIVTVLALAAPAADNPGPTRFPSPIELLMSKDGAHLYALCEGTGEVVVYDARTSRIVRRIKVGSVPKGMALSPDGSRLYVANSWSDSVSEIDTAALQVVRSLPAGFEPNAVLTDLPGRFLYVANRVSNDVSVVDLAAGVEVKRLVGGRGASYLALSPDGATIYCTHIYPDVGEFRAPPRSEITVIDTASQVVKDHYRLPNAAGVFHVALSADGRLGMAAQLRPKNLIPLAHVEHGWVFGNSISVFGKDVGEVVGEVVQIPLDELDRYFTPPFAIAIAADKSVAYISTTGSDSVTVIDIAKLLRFIRAATPAERRTMANDLSASANYVATRIRVGSAPKGLALSPDGKRLYVANRTDDTISVVDTAARKVSATLSLEGPSTTTAERRGERLFFSARFAFQGHFGCANCHLESTFDALQWDLEPDGFGKDIVDNRLLEDVADTAPFKWNGSNPNLETECGPRTEKYFYRSESYDGYQLADLVSYIKAMPLRPNRFRLPNGELTPAQERGKAFFERTRKKNGTPIPENNQCAFCHSGPHYTNQKMFDVGTGKATDRSPLIDTPQLTNIVLTAPYLHDGSARTLEEIWTVFNPNDTHGVTNDLQKDELNDLIEYLKIL
;
A
#
# COMPACT_ATOMS: atom_id res chain seq x y z
N MET A 1 -0.11 -27.52 -57.43
CA MET A 1 -0.04 -28.29 -56.19
C MET A 1 0.83 -27.49 -55.23
N PRO A 2 0.31 -26.83 -54.20
CA PRO A 2 1.12 -26.18 -53.19
C PRO A 2 1.29 -27.11 -51.97
N LYS A 3 2.52 -27.15 -51.46
CA LYS A 3 2.91 -27.91 -50.27
C LYS A 3 2.54 -27.11 -49.02
N SER A 4 1.72 -27.71 -48.17
CA SER A 4 1.39 -27.24 -46.82
C SER A 4 2.56 -27.47 -45.90
N GLY A 5 3.10 -26.38 -45.32
CA GLY A 5 4.07 -26.45 -44.22
C GLY A 5 3.33 -26.39 -42.87
N LEU A 6 3.47 -27.44 -42.07
CA LEU A 6 3.07 -27.45 -40.66
C LEU A 6 4.06 -26.61 -39.85
N ILE A 7 3.57 -25.59 -39.16
CA ILE A 7 4.31 -24.87 -38.14
C ILE A 7 4.05 -25.61 -36.80
N GLY A 8 5.07 -26.29 -36.30
CA GLY A 8 5.03 -26.91 -34.98
C GLY A 8 5.26 -25.85 -33.91
N ILE A 9 4.30 -25.68 -33.01
CA ILE A 9 4.43 -24.87 -31.80
C ILE A 9 5.21 -25.72 -30.80
N VAL A 10 6.44 -25.31 -30.51
CA VAL A 10 7.27 -25.88 -29.43
C VAL A 10 6.91 -25.16 -28.13
N THR A 11 6.17 -25.82 -27.26
CA THR A 11 5.93 -25.37 -25.88
C THR A 11 7.17 -25.67 -25.06
N VAL A 12 7.95 -24.64 -24.72
CA VAL A 12 9.08 -24.76 -23.80
C VAL A 12 8.53 -24.66 -22.38
N LEU A 13 8.44 -25.78 -21.69
CA LEU A 13 8.28 -25.84 -20.24
C LEU A 13 9.64 -25.46 -19.60
N ALA A 14 9.73 -24.25 -19.06
CA ALA A 14 10.86 -23.87 -18.22
C ALA A 14 10.72 -24.54 -16.84
N LEU A 15 11.48 -25.59 -16.62
CA LEU A 15 11.73 -26.15 -15.29
C LEU A 15 12.66 -25.18 -14.54
N ALA A 16 12.12 -24.48 -13.52
CA ALA A 16 12.93 -23.70 -12.60
C ALA A 16 13.84 -24.66 -11.80
N ALA A 17 15.14 -24.42 -11.85
CA ALA A 17 16.11 -25.12 -11.02
C ALA A 17 15.87 -24.79 -9.52
N PRO A 18 16.05 -25.76 -8.60
CA PRO A 18 15.94 -25.48 -7.17
C PRO A 18 17.08 -24.55 -6.74
N ALA A 19 16.72 -23.41 -6.14
CA ALA A 19 17.68 -22.53 -5.50
C ALA A 19 18.34 -23.26 -4.33
N ALA A 20 19.67 -23.16 -4.23
CA ALA A 20 20.46 -23.75 -3.15
C ALA A 20 20.00 -23.23 -1.79
N ASP A 21 19.91 -24.13 -0.81
CA ASP A 21 19.61 -23.86 0.60
C ASP A 21 20.67 -22.95 1.24
N ASN A 22 20.47 -21.64 1.09
CA ASN A 22 21.02 -20.69 2.02
C ASN A 22 19.92 -20.52 3.07
N PRO A 23 20.15 -20.71 4.39
CA PRO A 23 19.15 -20.39 5.39
C PRO A 23 18.90 -18.88 5.32
N GLY A 24 17.92 -18.51 4.51
CA GLY A 24 17.51 -17.13 4.36
C GLY A 24 17.12 -16.53 5.71
N PRO A 25 16.98 -15.20 5.82
CA PRO A 25 16.66 -14.52 7.07
C PRO A 25 15.43 -15.17 7.72
N THR A 26 15.45 -15.26 9.05
CA THR A 26 14.36 -15.80 9.87
C THR A 26 13.03 -15.15 9.44
N ARG A 27 12.14 -15.94 8.87
CA ARG A 27 10.85 -15.42 8.37
C ARG A 27 9.77 -15.61 9.42
N PHE A 28 9.09 -14.52 9.73
CA PHE A 28 7.90 -14.48 10.59
C PHE A 28 6.64 -14.66 9.74
N PRO A 29 5.56 -15.31 10.23
CA PRO A 29 4.30 -15.47 9.49
C PRO A 29 3.72 -14.16 8.99
N SER A 30 3.62 -13.14 9.83
CA SER A 30 3.05 -11.81 9.50
C SER A 30 1.65 -11.93 8.87
N PRO A 31 0.62 -12.36 9.63
CA PRO A 31 -0.73 -12.51 9.10
C PRO A 31 -1.32 -11.15 8.72
N ILE A 32 -1.89 -11.06 7.51
CA ILE A 32 -2.42 -9.81 6.98
C ILE A 32 -3.89 -9.87 6.60
N GLU A 33 -4.42 -11.04 6.27
CA GLU A 33 -5.82 -11.23 5.92
C GLU A 33 -6.37 -12.52 6.53
N LEU A 34 -7.64 -12.52 6.87
CA LEU A 34 -8.37 -13.65 7.44
C LEU A 34 -9.66 -13.89 6.66
N LEU A 35 -10.01 -15.16 6.45
CA LEU A 35 -11.23 -15.53 5.79
C LEU A 35 -11.82 -16.79 6.42
N MET A 36 -13.13 -16.79 6.70
CA MET A 36 -13.84 -17.99 7.15
C MET A 36 -14.36 -18.79 5.97
N SER A 37 -14.27 -20.12 6.04
CA SER A 37 -15.01 -20.99 5.13
C SER A 37 -16.53 -20.76 5.29
N LYS A 38 -17.29 -20.99 4.23
CA LYS A 38 -18.75 -20.73 4.25
C LYS A 38 -19.52 -21.52 5.29
N ASP A 39 -19.06 -22.74 5.57
CA ASP A 39 -19.63 -23.63 6.61
C ASP A 39 -19.12 -23.29 8.03
N GLY A 40 -18.19 -22.31 8.15
CA GLY A 40 -17.57 -21.94 9.41
C GLY A 40 -16.59 -22.99 9.98
N ALA A 41 -16.24 -24.02 9.23
CA ALA A 41 -15.36 -25.09 9.70
C ALA A 41 -13.88 -24.68 9.72
N HIS A 42 -13.45 -23.86 8.76
CA HIS A 42 -12.06 -23.46 8.62
C HIS A 42 -11.89 -21.94 8.68
N LEU A 43 -10.84 -21.50 9.38
CA LEU A 43 -10.31 -20.16 9.31
C LEU A 43 -9.00 -20.19 8.48
N TYR A 44 -8.98 -19.44 7.40
CA TYR A 44 -7.79 -19.23 6.56
C TYR A 44 -7.08 -17.97 7.03
N ALA A 45 -5.77 -18.05 7.31
CA ALA A 45 -4.91 -16.93 7.66
C ALA A 45 -3.82 -16.77 6.60
N LEU A 46 -3.84 -15.65 5.90
CA LEU A 46 -2.85 -15.31 4.89
C LEU A 46 -1.62 -14.70 5.55
N CYS A 47 -0.48 -15.38 5.41
CA CYS A 47 0.80 -15.02 6.02
C CYS A 47 1.76 -14.48 4.96
N GLU A 48 1.92 -13.14 4.89
CA GLU A 48 2.76 -12.51 3.86
C GLU A 48 4.24 -12.82 4.02
N GLY A 49 4.72 -12.90 5.28
CA GLY A 49 6.15 -13.06 5.55
C GLY A 49 6.67 -14.46 5.22
N THR A 50 5.84 -15.51 5.39
CA THR A 50 6.22 -16.89 5.06
C THR A 50 5.71 -17.35 3.69
N GLY A 51 4.85 -16.57 3.02
CA GLY A 51 4.27 -16.94 1.73
C GLY A 51 3.39 -18.19 1.82
N GLU A 52 2.43 -18.17 2.75
CA GLU A 52 1.56 -19.32 2.98
C GLU A 52 0.16 -18.94 3.46
N VAL A 53 -0.80 -19.83 3.24
CA VAL A 53 -2.10 -19.82 3.90
C VAL A 53 -2.07 -20.85 5.01
N VAL A 54 -2.27 -20.39 6.25
CA VAL A 54 -2.41 -21.27 7.43
C VAL A 54 -3.89 -21.55 7.65
N VAL A 55 -4.26 -22.82 7.68
CA VAL A 55 -5.66 -23.25 7.84
C VAL A 55 -5.87 -23.79 9.25
N TYR A 56 -6.82 -23.18 9.96
CA TYR A 56 -7.26 -23.64 11.28
C TYR A 56 -8.61 -24.37 11.18
N ASP A 57 -8.75 -25.43 11.96
CA ASP A 57 -10.09 -25.93 12.34
C ASP A 57 -10.69 -24.93 13.35
N ALA A 58 -11.77 -24.26 12.96
CA ALA A 58 -12.36 -23.17 13.75
C ALA A 58 -13.01 -23.64 15.07
N ARG A 59 -13.33 -24.94 15.19
CA ARG A 59 -13.93 -25.54 16.39
C ARG A 59 -12.85 -25.91 17.41
N THR A 60 -11.74 -26.48 16.97
CA THR A 60 -10.64 -26.92 17.85
C THR A 60 -9.53 -25.91 18.02
N SER A 61 -9.54 -24.86 17.19
CA SER A 61 -8.50 -23.82 17.14
C SER A 61 -7.09 -24.37 16.87
N ARG A 62 -7.00 -25.49 16.14
CA ARG A 62 -5.72 -26.11 15.76
C ARG A 62 -5.41 -25.89 14.30
N ILE A 63 -4.13 -25.73 13.98
CA ILE A 63 -3.64 -25.70 12.60
C ILE A 63 -3.82 -27.10 12.00
N VAL A 64 -4.53 -27.18 10.88
CA VAL A 64 -4.73 -28.43 10.12
C VAL A 64 -3.85 -28.48 8.88
N ARG A 65 -3.47 -27.33 8.32
CA ARG A 65 -2.62 -27.29 7.12
C ARG A 65 -1.89 -25.96 7.00
N ARG A 66 -0.69 -26.00 6.40
CA ARG A 66 0.04 -24.84 5.85
C ARG A 66 0.17 -25.07 4.35
N ILE A 67 -0.29 -24.12 3.56
CA ILE A 67 -0.32 -24.21 2.09
C ILE A 67 0.62 -23.14 1.56
N LYS A 68 1.74 -23.55 0.96
CA LYS A 68 2.65 -22.63 0.28
C LYS A 68 1.99 -22.04 -0.95
N VAL A 69 2.13 -20.73 -1.10
CA VAL A 69 1.67 -19.94 -2.25
C VAL A 69 2.84 -19.13 -2.82
N GLY A 70 2.58 -18.11 -3.63
CA GLY A 70 3.65 -17.27 -4.16
C GLY A 70 4.23 -16.31 -3.12
N SER A 71 5.12 -15.42 -3.58
CA SER A 71 5.87 -14.50 -2.74
C SER A 71 5.01 -13.30 -2.32
N VAL A 72 5.12 -12.92 -1.03
CA VAL A 72 4.44 -11.76 -0.42
C VAL A 72 2.95 -11.71 -0.81
N PRO A 73 2.16 -12.75 -0.46
CA PRO A 73 0.74 -12.76 -0.76
C PRO A 73 0.02 -11.66 0.02
N LYS A 74 -1.01 -11.02 -0.58
CA LYS A 74 -1.68 -9.84 0.00
C LYS A 74 -3.18 -10.01 0.20
N GLY A 75 -3.88 -10.70 -0.68
CA GLY A 75 -5.32 -10.83 -0.61
C GLY A 75 -5.83 -12.22 -0.96
N MET A 76 -7.00 -12.62 -0.44
CA MET A 76 -7.61 -13.91 -0.76
C MET A 76 -9.13 -13.84 -0.85
N ALA A 77 -9.72 -14.71 -1.66
CA ALA A 77 -11.17 -14.83 -1.82
C ALA A 77 -11.59 -16.28 -2.07
N LEU A 78 -12.76 -16.66 -1.54
CA LEU A 78 -13.39 -17.94 -1.86
C LEU A 78 -14.23 -17.85 -3.14
N SER A 79 -14.30 -18.95 -3.90
CA SER A 79 -15.29 -19.13 -4.94
C SER A 79 -16.71 -19.08 -4.36
N PRO A 80 -17.74 -18.78 -5.19
CA PRO A 80 -19.12 -18.71 -4.73
C PRO A 80 -19.65 -19.99 -4.08
N ASP A 81 -19.16 -21.16 -4.48
CA ASP A 81 -19.48 -22.46 -3.89
C ASP A 81 -18.57 -22.84 -2.71
N GLY A 82 -17.49 -22.09 -2.48
CA GLY A 82 -16.50 -22.34 -1.43
C GLY A 82 -15.51 -23.44 -1.76
N SER A 83 -15.55 -24.03 -2.96
CA SER A 83 -14.67 -25.15 -3.34
C SER A 83 -13.24 -24.73 -3.72
N ARG A 84 -13.04 -23.44 -4.00
CA ARG A 84 -11.74 -22.84 -4.35
C ARG A 84 -11.44 -21.63 -3.48
N LEU A 85 -10.16 -21.48 -3.16
CA LEU A 85 -9.61 -20.29 -2.53
C LEU A 85 -8.55 -19.70 -3.47
N TYR A 86 -8.69 -18.43 -3.81
CA TYR A 86 -7.76 -17.67 -4.65
C TYR A 86 -6.89 -16.77 -3.79
N VAL A 87 -5.59 -16.71 -4.08
CA VAL A 87 -4.61 -15.92 -3.32
C VAL A 87 -3.77 -15.06 -4.26
N ALA A 88 -3.82 -13.75 -4.09
CA ALA A 88 -3.00 -12.79 -4.82
C ALA A 88 -1.55 -12.82 -4.30
N ASN A 89 -0.60 -13.20 -5.14
CA ASN A 89 0.82 -13.27 -4.83
C ASN A 89 1.53 -12.03 -5.36
N SER A 90 1.67 -11.02 -4.52
CA SER A 90 2.05 -9.66 -4.93
C SER A 90 3.42 -9.60 -5.61
N TRP A 91 4.42 -10.32 -5.09
CA TRP A 91 5.76 -10.30 -5.67
C TRP A 91 6.01 -11.42 -6.70
N SER A 92 5.01 -12.25 -6.97
CA SER A 92 5.05 -13.27 -8.03
C SER A 92 4.18 -12.91 -9.24
N ASP A 93 3.48 -11.76 -9.20
CA ASP A 93 2.56 -11.28 -10.26
C ASP A 93 1.60 -12.37 -10.74
N SER A 94 1.04 -13.13 -9.79
CA SER A 94 0.20 -14.30 -10.06
C SER A 94 -0.88 -14.49 -8.99
N VAL A 95 -1.85 -15.34 -9.27
CA VAL A 95 -2.84 -15.81 -8.31
C VAL A 95 -2.73 -17.31 -8.14
N SER A 96 -2.56 -17.79 -6.90
CA SER A 96 -2.67 -19.23 -6.59
C SER A 96 -4.14 -19.62 -6.44
N GLU A 97 -4.56 -20.68 -7.13
CA GLU A 97 -5.84 -21.33 -6.92
C GLU A 97 -5.65 -22.57 -6.05
N ILE A 98 -6.38 -22.63 -4.94
CA ILE A 98 -6.30 -23.68 -3.92
C ILE A 98 -7.60 -24.47 -3.92
N ASP A 99 -7.53 -25.79 -3.94
CA ASP A 99 -8.66 -26.69 -3.65
C ASP A 99 -8.89 -26.71 -2.14
N THR A 100 -10.10 -26.30 -1.70
CA THR A 100 -10.41 -26.16 -0.26
C THR A 100 -10.65 -27.51 0.43
N ALA A 101 -11.01 -28.55 -0.30
CA ALA A 101 -11.19 -29.88 0.25
C ALA A 101 -9.84 -30.62 0.38
N ALA A 102 -8.99 -30.51 -0.64
CA ALA A 102 -7.66 -31.11 -0.66
C ALA A 102 -6.61 -30.28 0.09
N LEU A 103 -6.89 -29.01 0.37
CA LEU A 103 -5.99 -28.03 1.00
C LEU A 103 -4.62 -27.95 0.29
N GLN A 104 -4.65 -27.80 -1.03
CA GLN A 104 -3.46 -27.70 -1.87
C GLN A 104 -3.65 -26.78 -3.06
N VAL A 105 -2.56 -26.16 -3.54
CA VAL A 105 -2.56 -25.37 -4.78
C VAL A 105 -2.77 -26.31 -5.96
N VAL A 106 -3.72 -25.97 -6.85
CA VAL A 106 -4.03 -26.75 -8.05
C VAL A 106 -3.52 -26.11 -9.33
N ARG A 107 -3.41 -24.77 -9.36
CA ARG A 107 -2.80 -24.03 -10.47
C ARG A 107 -2.42 -22.60 -10.08
N SER A 108 -1.67 -21.94 -10.96
CA SER A 108 -1.38 -20.51 -10.91
C SER A 108 -2.07 -19.82 -12.08
N LEU A 109 -2.67 -18.65 -11.82
CA LEU A 109 -3.37 -17.81 -12.79
C LEU A 109 -2.58 -16.52 -13.03
N PRO A 110 -2.69 -15.90 -14.22
CA PRO A 110 -2.02 -14.65 -14.52
C PRO A 110 -2.66 -13.47 -13.75
N ALA A 111 -1.84 -12.44 -13.49
CA ALA A 111 -2.27 -11.16 -12.91
C ALA A 111 -1.46 -10.02 -13.53
N GLY A 112 -1.82 -8.78 -13.21
CA GLY A 112 -0.97 -7.61 -13.44
C GLY A 112 0.16 -7.50 -12.41
N PHE A 113 0.82 -6.35 -12.34
CA PHE A 113 1.94 -6.13 -11.43
C PHE A 113 1.48 -5.84 -10.01
N GLU A 114 2.03 -6.57 -9.06
CA GLU A 114 1.69 -6.54 -7.64
C GLU A 114 0.18 -6.73 -7.37
N PRO A 115 -0.38 -7.92 -7.66
CA PRO A 115 -1.75 -8.22 -7.27
C PRO A 115 -1.90 -8.13 -5.75
N ASN A 116 -2.88 -7.32 -5.31
CA ASN A 116 -3.10 -7.00 -3.90
C ASN A 116 -4.40 -7.57 -3.34
N ALA A 117 -5.42 -7.70 -4.17
CA ALA A 117 -6.69 -8.32 -3.80
C ALA A 117 -7.27 -9.12 -4.95
N VAL A 118 -8.10 -10.10 -4.61
CA VAL A 118 -8.82 -10.95 -5.57
C VAL A 118 -10.28 -11.06 -5.18
N LEU A 119 -11.13 -11.28 -6.18
CA LEU A 119 -12.58 -11.45 -6.00
C LEU A 119 -13.17 -12.23 -7.16
N THR A 120 -14.07 -13.18 -6.90
CA THR A 120 -14.84 -13.85 -7.97
C THR A 120 -16.19 -13.17 -8.18
N ASP A 121 -16.71 -13.21 -9.41
CA ASP A 121 -18.13 -12.89 -9.65
C ASP A 121 -19.05 -13.93 -9.02
N LEU A 122 -20.35 -13.63 -8.89
CA LEU A 122 -21.33 -14.57 -8.30
C LEU A 122 -21.47 -15.89 -9.07
N PRO A 123 -21.43 -15.93 -10.42
CA PRO A 123 -21.43 -17.20 -11.16
C PRO A 123 -20.14 -18.01 -11.00
N GLY A 124 -19.05 -17.43 -10.47
CA GLY A 124 -17.73 -18.09 -10.38
C GLY A 124 -17.06 -18.30 -11.73
N ARG A 125 -17.38 -17.45 -12.70
CA ARG A 125 -16.81 -17.48 -14.06
C ARG A 125 -15.56 -16.63 -14.19
N PHE A 126 -15.57 -15.45 -13.58
CA PHE A 126 -14.48 -14.49 -13.67
C PHE A 126 -13.84 -14.24 -12.30
N LEU A 127 -12.51 -14.12 -12.32
CA LEU A 127 -11.72 -13.62 -11.21
C LEU A 127 -11.28 -12.20 -11.54
N TYR A 128 -11.56 -11.26 -10.63
CA TYR A 128 -11.08 -9.89 -10.66
C TYR A 128 -9.86 -9.77 -9.75
N VAL A 129 -8.79 -9.15 -10.24
CA VAL A 129 -7.53 -9.01 -9.51
C VAL A 129 -7.12 -7.55 -9.49
N ALA A 130 -7.09 -6.94 -8.31
CA ALA A 130 -6.60 -5.57 -8.13
C ALA A 130 -5.07 -5.56 -8.13
N ASN A 131 -4.46 -4.87 -9.10
CA ASN A 131 -3.02 -4.82 -9.30
C ASN A 131 -2.47 -3.45 -8.89
N ARG A 132 -1.68 -3.41 -7.81
CA ARG A 132 -1.24 -2.17 -7.18
C ARG A 132 -0.30 -1.34 -8.06
N VAL A 133 0.65 -1.98 -8.71
CA VAL A 133 1.69 -1.29 -9.52
C VAL A 133 1.21 -0.98 -10.93
N SER A 134 0.45 -1.87 -11.57
CA SER A 134 -0.12 -1.57 -12.88
C SER A 134 -1.34 -0.63 -12.82
N ASN A 135 -1.87 -0.30 -11.63
CA ASN A 135 -3.00 0.62 -11.42
C ASN A 135 -4.27 0.19 -12.17
N ASP A 136 -4.58 -1.09 -12.15
CA ASP A 136 -5.69 -1.67 -12.90
C ASP A 136 -6.32 -2.85 -12.16
N VAL A 137 -7.41 -3.35 -12.72
CA VAL A 137 -8.05 -4.60 -12.30
C VAL A 137 -8.06 -5.57 -13.48
N SER A 138 -7.32 -6.68 -13.36
CA SER A 138 -7.37 -7.78 -14.33
C SER A 138 -8.67 -8.56 -14.20
N VAL A 139 -9.25 -8.96 -15.33
CA VAL A 139 -10.38 -9.89 -15.40
C VAL A 139 -9.89 -11.19 -16.02
N VAL A 140 -9.90 -12.27 -15.24
CA VAL A 140 -9.40 -13.60 -15.66
C VAL A 140 -10.60 -14.53 -15.84
N ASP A 141 -10.74 -15.14 -17.02
CA ASP A 141 -11.69 -16.23 -17.23
C ASP A 141 -11.18 -17.50 -16.53
N LEU A 142 -11.90 -17.94 -15.51
CA LEU A 142 -11.48 -19.07 -14.65
C LEU A 142 -11.50 -20.41 -15.38
N ALA A 143 -12.36 -20.59 -16.38
CA ALA A 143 -12.40 -21.82 -17.16
C ALA A 143 -11.21 -21.91 -18.11
N ALA A 144 -10.89 -20.82 -18.79
CA ALA A 144 -9.75 -20.75 -19.72
C ALA A 144 -8.41 -20.55 -19.01
N GLY A 145 -8.40 -19.95 -17.79
CA GLY A 145 -7.19 -19.65 -17.03
C GLY A 145 -6.38 -18.49 -17.64
N VAL A 146 -7.01 -17.58 -18.37
CA VAL A 146 -6.34 -16.46 -19.07
C VAL A 146 -6.97 -15.11 -18.72
N GLU A 147 -6.17 -14.06 -18.70
CA GLU A 147 -6.65 -12.69 -18.62
C GLU A 147 -7.39 -12.31 -19.91
N VAL A 148 -8.63 -11.87 -19.80
CA VAL A 148 -9.48 -11.51 -20.93
C VAL A 148 -9.70 -10.00 -21.03
N LYS A 149 -9.48 -9.26 -19.95
CA LYS A 149 -9.67 -7.81 -19.91
C LYS A 149 -8.85 -7.17 -18.79
N ARG A 150 -8.55 -5.91 -18.97
CA ARG A 150 -7.89 -5.07 -17.96
C ARG A 150 -8.65 -3.75 -17.83
N LEU A 151 -9.01 -3.38 -16.61
CA LEU A 151 -9.82 -2.20 -16.29
C LEU A 151 -8.94 -1.20 -15.56
N VAL A 152 -8.74 -0.02 -16.16
CA VAL A 152 -7.94 1.04 -15.55
C VAL A 152 -8.74 1.72 -14.46
N GLY A 153 -8.16 1.86 -13.28
CA GLY A 153 -8.73 2.55 -12.12
C GLY A 153 -7.80 3.62 -11.58
N GLY A 154 -7.99 4.00 -10.32
CA GLY A 154 -7.09 4.91 -9.60
C GLY A 154 -5.73 4.28 -9.29
N ARG A 155 -4.86 5.03 -8.64
CA ARG A 155 -3.47 4.63 -8.35
C ARG A 155 -3.38 3.65 -7.18
N GLY A 156 -2.70 2.54 -7.40
CA GLY A 156 -2.46 1.55 -6.35
C GLY A 156 -3.72 0.79 -5.96
N ALA A 157 -4.34 0.07 -6.89
CA ALA A 157 -5.51 -0.76 -6.61
C ALA A 157 -5.25 -1.66 -5.39
N SER A 158 -6.08 -1.53 -4.34
CA SER A 158 -5.81 -2.07 -3.00
C SER A 158 -6.74 -3.19 -2.60
N TYR A 159 -8.04 -2.98 -2.67
CA TYR A 159 -9.03 -3.97 -2.23
C TYR A 159 -10.26 -3.99 -3.13
N LEU A 160 -11.00 -5.10 -3.12
CA LEU A 160 -12.19 -5.32 -3.93
C LEU A 160 -13.36 -5.79 -3.05
N ALA A 161 -14.55 -5.24 -3.31
CA ALA A 161 -15.79 -5.73 -2.73
C ALA A 161 -16.89 -5.87 -3.79
N LEU A 162 -17.60 -7.00 -3.79
CA LEU A 162 -18.71 -7.27 -4.69
C LEU A 162 -20.03 -6.92 -4.01
N SER A 163 -20.93 -6.23 -4.72
CA SER A 163 -22.30 -6.05 -4.24
C SER A 163 -23.04 -7.40 -4.10
N PRO A 164 -23.95 -7.55 -3.13
CA PRO A 164 -24.62 -8.83 -2.90
C PRO A 164 -25.44 -9.34 -4.09
N ASP A 165 -25.91 -8.44 -4.96
CA ASP A 165 -26.58 -8.79 -6.22
C ASP A 165 -25.61 -9.18 -7.35
N GLY A 166 -24.30 -9.09 -7.08
CA GLY A 166 -23.25 -9.41 -8.05
C GLY A 166 -23.05 -8.39 -9.17
N ALA A 167 -23.80 -7.28 -9.17
CA ALA A 167 -23.81 -6.34 -10.30
C ALA A 167 -22.64 -5.33 -10.29
N THR A 168 -22.05 -5.09 -9.12
CA THR A 168 -21.08 -4.00 -8.95
C THR A 168 -19.89 -4.43 -8.11
N ILE A 169 -18.67 -4.11 -8.58
CA ILE A 169 -17.45 -4.21 -7.79
C ILE A 169 -16.98 -2.81 -7.44
N TYR A 170 -16.57 -2.64 -6.19
CA TYR A 170 -15.92 -1.45 -5.64
C TYR A 170 -14.45 -1.74 -5.44
N CYS A 171 -13.57 -0.92 -6.04
CA CYS A 171 -12.12 -1.03 -5.91
C CYS A 171 -11.57 0.20 -5.21
N THR A 172 -10.81 0.02 -4.11
CA THR A 172 -10.11 1.09 -3.40
C THR A 172 -8.67 1.25 -3.89
N HIS A 173 -8.04 2.38 -3.53
CA HIS A 173 -6.71 2.76 -4.00
C HIS A 173 -5.85 3.27 -2.87
N ILE A 174 -4.63 2.69 -2.72
CA ILE A 174 -3.72 3.06 -1.62
C ILE A 174 -3.05 4.41 -1.85
N TYR A 175 -2.75 4.76 -3.12
CA TYR A 175 -2.13 6.04 -3.45
C TYR A 175 -3.17 7.07 -3.89
N PRO A 176 -3.00 8.34 -3.52
CA PRO A 176 -3.83 9.41 -4.04
C PRO A 176 -3.53 9.64 -5.53
N ASP A 177 -4.46 10.32 -6.20
CA ASP A 177 -4.22 10.83 -7.54
C ASP A 177 -3.00 11.77 -7.54
N VAL A 178 -2.23 11.78 -8.62
CA VAL A 178 -1.22 12.81 -8.85
C VAL A 178 -1.96 14.11 -9.14
N GLY A 179 -2.20 14.87 -8.09
CA GLY A 179 -2.94 16.14 -8.12
C GLY A 179 -2.10 17.30 -8.66
N GLU A 180 -2.64 18.49 -8.52
CA GLU A 180 -1.88 19.72 -8.74
C GLU A 180 -0.83 19.88 -7.63
N PHE A 181 0.29 20.50 -7.97
CA PHE A 181 1.36 20.80 -7.02
C PHE A 181 0.81 21.57 -5.80
N ARG A 182 1.13 21.08 -4.60
CA ARG A 182 0.64 21.62 -3.32
C ARG A 182 -0.88 21.61 -3.15
N ALA A 183 -1.58 20.68 -3.81
CA ALA A 183 -2.99 20.46 -3.55
C ALA A 183 -3.19 19.39 -2.46
N PRO A 184 -4.29 19.47 -1.68
CA PRO A 184 -4.67 18.38 -0.78
C PRO A 184 -4.86 17.06 -1.53
N PRO A 185 -4.52 15.91 -0.93
CA PRO A 185 -4.64 14.62 -1.59
C PRO A 185 -6.09 14.32 -1.95
N ARG A 186 -6.27 13.58 -3.03
CA ARG A 186 -7.56 13.04 -3.46
C ARG A 186 -7.37 11.60 -3.85
N SER A 187 -8.27 10.76 -3.41
CA SER A 187 -8.37 9.36 -3.84
C SER A 187 -9.78 9.07 -4.33
N GLU A 188 -10.07 7.84 -4.68
CA GLU A 188 -11.37 7.43 -5.17
C GLU A 188 -11.70 5.98 -4.80
N ILE A 189 -12.96 5.60 -4.99
CA ILE A 189 -13.39 4.23 -5.11
C ILE A 189 -13.86 4.05 -6.55
N THR A 190 -13.16 3.22 -7.32
CA THR A 190 -13.55 2.87 -8.69
C THR A 190 -14.73 1.91 -8.65
N VAL A 191 -15.78 2.20 -9.41
CA VAL A 191 -17.01 1.40 -9.47
C VAL A 191 -17.09 0.68 -10.81
N ILE A 192 -17.06 -0.65 -10.78
CA ILE A 192 -17.02 -1.52 -11.96
C ILE A 192 -18.38 -2.22 -12.11
N ASP A 193 -18.93 -2.20 -13.31
CA ASP A 193 -20.09 -3.01 -13.71
C ASP A 193 -19.62 -4.40 -14.13
N THR A 194 -20.13 -5.44 -13.48
CA THR A 194 -19.69 -6.83 -13.70
C THR A 194 -20.22 -7.42 -15.01
N ALA A 195 -21.42 -7.02 -15.45
CA ALA A 195 -22.05 -7.57 -16.65
C ALA A 195 -21.34 -7.09 -17.92
N SER A 196 -21.02 -5.80 -18.01
CA SER A 196 -20.32 -5.20 -19.14
C SER A 196 -18.79 -5.21 -18.97
N GLN A 197 -18.31 -5.47 -17.75
CA GLN A 197 -16.89 -5.40 -17.37
C GLN A 197 -16.26 -4.06 -17.75
N VAL A 198 -16.87 -2.96 -17.32
CA VAL A 198 -16.36 -1.60 -17.54
C VAL A 198 -16.39 -0.80 -16.22
N VAL A 199 -15.49 0.15 -16.10
CA VAL A 199 -15.58 1.17 -15.07
C VAL A 199 -16.76 2.08 -15.40
N LYS A 200 -17.74 2.15 -14.49
CA LYS A 200 -18.97 2.94 -14.71
C LYS A 200 -19.03 4.22 -13.91
N ASP A 201 -18.24 4.33 -12.82
CA ASP A 201 -18.26 5.51 -11.95
C ASP A 201 -17.00 5.57 -11.07
N HIS A 202 -16.76 6.73 -10.45
CA HIS A 202 -15.68 6.99 -9.51
C HIS A 202 -16.23 7.80 -8.31
N TYR A 203 -16.28 7.17 -7.13
CA TYR A 203 -16.65 7.89 -5.90
C TYR A 203 -15.44 8.63 -5.36
N ARG A 204 -15.44 9.94 -5.49
CA ARG A 204 -14.30 10.80 -5.12
C ARG A 204 -14.19 10.98 -3.62
N LEU A 205 -12.95 10.87 -3.11
CA LEU A 205 -12.61 10.95 -1.70
C LEU A 205 -11.65 12.15 -1.48
N PRO A 206 -12.18 13.34 -1.18
CA PRO A 206 -11.33 14.52 -0.95
C PRO A 206 -10.51 14.36 0.34
N ASN A 207 -9.30 14.87 0.33
CA ASN A 207 -8.33 14.79 1.44
C ASN A 207 -8.03 13.33 1.89
N ALA A 208 -8.10 12.36 0.98
CA ALA A 208 -7.90 10.95 1.29
C ALA A 208 -6.63 10.41 0.63
N ALA A 209 -5.94 9.54 1.36
CA ALA A 209 -4.86 8.67 0.90
C ALA A 209 -4.92 7.37 1.71
N GLY A 210 -4.21 6.34 1.28
CA GLY A 210 -4.22 5.07 2.01
C GLY A 210 -5.63 4.50 2.15
N VAL A 211 -6.39 4.39 1.04
CA VAL A 211 -7.70 3.75 1.09
C VAL A 211 -7.50 2.25 1.02
N PHE A 212 -7.37 1.61 2.19
CA PHE A 212 -6.88 0.24 2.30
C PHE A 212 -7.92 -0.82 1.99
N HIS A 213 -9.17 -0.61 2.37
CA HIS A 213 -10.18 -1.66 2.38
C HIS A 213 -11.58 -1.10 2.15
N VAL A 214 -12.47 -1.90 1.57
CA VAL A 214 -13.90 -1.59 1.43
C VAL A 214 -14.73 -2.80 1.82
N ALA A 215 -15.83 -2.57 2.54
CA ALA A 215 -16.80 -3.59 2.92
C ALA A 215 -18.22 -3.12 2.62
N LEU A 216 -19.09 -4.07 2.28
CA LEU A 216 -20.50 -3.82 2.03
C LEU A 216 -21.36 -4.57 3.06
N SER A 217 -22.49 -3.99 3.46
CA SER A 217 -23.50 -4.70 4.23
C SER A 217 -24.14 -5.83 3.41
N ALA A 218 -24.66 -6.85 4.09
CA ALA A 218 -25.27 -8.02 3.45
C ALA A 218 -26.46 -7.68 2.53
N ASP A 219 -27.13 -6.55 2.75
CA ASP A 219 -28.21 -6.03 1.89
C ASP A 219 -27.70 -5.08 0.77
N GLY A 220 -26.40 -4.82 0.70
CA GLY A 220 -25.78 -3.94 -0.30
C GLY A 220 -26.14 -2.46 -0.19
N ARG A 221 -26.84 -2.05 0.87
CA ARG A 221 -27.32 -0.68 1.02
C ARG A 221 -26.33 0.26 1.68
N LEU A 222 -25.32 -0.30 2.37
CA LEU A 222 -24.27 0.41 3.09
C LEU A 222 -22.92 -0.09 2.62
N GLY A 223 -22.05 0.84 2.23
CA GLY A 223 -20.63 0.60 1.97
C GLY A 223 -19.77 1.44 2.91
N MET A 224 -18.63 0.91 3.32
CA MET A 224 -17.64 1.59 4.15
C MET A 224 -16.24 1.33 3.61
N ALA A 225 -15.40 2.38 3.53
CA ALA A 225 -13.99 2.26 3.14
C ALA A 225 -13.08 2.88 4.20
N ALA A 226 -12.02 2.17 4.59
CA ALA A 226 -11.03 2.61 5.57
C ALA A 226 -9.95 3.46 4.90
N GLN A 227 -9.61 4.63 5.48
CA GLN A 227 -8.68 5.58 4.86
C GLN A 227 -7.97 6.48 5.86
N LEU A 228 -6.82 7.01 5.42
CA LEU A 228 -6.15 8.15 6.03
C LEU A 228 -6.65 9.47 5.41
N ARG A 229 -6.62 10.53 6.20
CA ARG A 229 -6.81 11.92 5.74
C ARG A 229 -5.60 12.76 6.16
N PRO A 230 -4.48 12.66 5.44
CA PRO A 230 -3.28 13.41 5.73
C PRO A 230 -3.49 14.90 5.43
N LYS A 231 -2.98 15.75 6.32
CA LYS A 231 -2.88 17.20 6.13
C LYS A 231 -1.43 17.56 5.86
N ASN A 232 -0.89 16.96 4.83
CA ASN A 232 0.51 16.95 4.44
C ASN A 232 1.14 18.34 4.18
N LEU A 233 0.31 19.36 3.92
CA LEU A 233 0.73 20.75 3.72
C LEU A 233 0.73 21.59 5.01
N ILE A 234 0.48 20.96 6.15
CA ILE A 234 0.63 21.56 7.48
C ILE A 234 1.95 21.04 8.06
N PRO A 235 2.83 21.90 8.58
CA PRO A 235 4.09 21.45 9.16
C PRO A 235 3.90 20.34 10.18
N LEU A 236 4.64 19.24 10.03
CA LEU A 236 4.53 18.07 10.91
C LEU A 236 4.84 18.42 12.36
N ALA A 237 5.63 19.48 12.58
CA ALA A 237 5.92 20.04 13.90
C ALA A 237 4.66 20.49 14.67
N HIS A 238 3.50 20.62 14.00
CA HIS A 238 2.23 20.98 14.63
C HIS A 238 1.38 19.78 15.05
N VAL A 239 1.95 18.59 15.17
CA VAL A 239 1.25 17.37 15.63
C VAL A 239 0.56 17.55 16.97
N GLU A 240 1.13 18.34 17.88
CA GLU A 240 0.56 18.67 19.20
C GLU A 240 -0.75 19.47 19.12
N HIS A 241 -1.06 20.06 17.95
CA HIS A 241 -2.33 20.72 17.66
C HIS A 241 -3.36 19.75 17.05
N GLY A 242 -3.02 18.48 16.92
CA GLY A 242 -3.96 17.40 16.58
C GLY A 242 -4.39 17.34 15.12
N TRP A 243 -3.55 17.72 14.14
CA TRP A 243 -4.11 17.97 12.82
C TRP A 243 -3.31 17.44 11.63
N VAL A 244 -2.26 16.66 11.86
CA VAL A 244 -1.40 16.16 10.77
C VAL A 244 -2.05 14.98 10.03
N PHE A 245 -2.65 14.05 10.76
CA PHE A 245 -3.41 12.93 10.22
C PHE A 245 -4.81 12.89 10.83
N GLY A 246 -5.82 12.68 9.99
CA GLY A 246 -7.12 12.21 10.42
C GLY A 246 -7.30 10.75 10.01
N ASN A 247 -7.86 9.94 10.89
CA ASN A 247 -8.19 8.55 10.63
C ASN A 247 -9.69 8.44 10.44
N SER A 248 -10.12 7.98 9.27
CA SER A 248 -11.50 8.12 8.84
C SER A 248 -12.00 6.87 8.12
N ILE A 249 -13.31 6.74 8.06
CA ILE A 249 -13.97 5.88 7.09
C ILE A 249 -14.85 6.73 6.17
N SER A 250 -14.91 6.33 4.92
CA SER A 250 -15.86 6.81 3.92
C SER A 250 -17.10 5.93 3.95
N VAL A 251 -18.28 6.52 4.08
CA VAL A 251 -19.57 5.83 4.17
C VAL A 251 -20.40 6.22 2.95
N PHE A 252 -20.95 5.24 2.25
CA PHE A 252 -21.71 5.45 1.00
C PHE A 252 -22.85 4.43 0.86
N GLY A 253 -23.69 4.63 -0.15
CA GLY A 253 -24.80 3.75 -0.47
C GLY A 253 -26.17 4.28 -0.04
N LYS A 254 -27.22 3.53 -0.35
CA LYS A 254 -28.64 3.97 -0.19
C LYS A 254 -29.03 4.31 1.25
N ASP A 255 -28.32 3.77 2.24
CA ASP A 255 -28.61 4.06 3.65
C ASP A 255 -28.03 5.40 4.11
N VAL A 256 -27.09 5.99 3.37
CA VAL A 256 -26.45 7.27 3.67
C VAL A 256 -27.27 8.44 3.12
N GLY A 257 -27.70 8.35 1.87
CA GLY A 257 -28.47 9.38 1.18
C GLY A 257 -29.08 8.88 -0.13
N GLU A 258 -29.93 9.71 -0.74
CA GLU A 258 -30.62 9.38 -2.01
C GLU A 258 -29.72 9.64 -3.23
N VAL A 259 -28.63 10.41 -3.07
CA VAL A 259 -27.72 10.75 -4.16
C VAL A 259 -26.76 9.60 -4.41
N VAL A 260 -26.84 9.03 -5.60
CA VAL A 260 -25.90 7.99 -6.04
C VAL A 260 -24.48 8.58 -6.11
N GLY A 261 -23.52 7.92 -5.48
CA GLY A 261 -22.13 8.38 -5.42
C GLY A 261 -21.83 9.39 -4.30
N GLU A 262 -22.82 9.77 -3.48
CA GLU A 262 -22.56 10.56 -2.27
C GLU A 262 -21.73 9.74 -1.29
N VAL A 263 -20.60 10.30 -0.88
CA VAL A 263 -19.70 9.73 0.14
C VAL A 263 -19.60 10.68 1.31
N VAL A 264 -19.88 10.20 2.51
CA VAL A 264 -19.70 10.94 3.75
C VAL A 264 -18.48 10.40 4.49
N GLN A 265 -17.49 11.26 4.73
CA GLN A 265 -16.31 10.90 5.51
C GLN A 265 -16.55 11.21 6.98
N ILE A 266 -16.29 10.24 7.86
CA ILE A 266 -16.45 10.38 9.32
C ILE A 266 -15.14 10.05 10.03
N PRO A 267 -14.80 10.73 11.16
CA PRO A 267 -13.59 10.45 11.92
C PRO A 267 -13.74 9.17 12.75
N LEU A 268 -12.61 8.50 12.95
CA LEU A 268 -12.46 7.45 13.96
C LEU A 268 -11.78 7.97 15.23
N ASP A 269 -11.08 9.09 15.11
CA ASP A 269 -10.31 9.71 16.19
C ASP A 269 -11.23 10.38 17.21
N GLU A 270 -10.67 10.61 18.40
CA GLU A 270 -11.27 11.36 19.51
C GLU A 270 -10.50 12.68 19.69
N LEU A 271 -11.02 13.59 20.49
CA LEU A 271 -10.41 14.89 20.73
C LEU A 271 -8.97 14.82 21.28
N ASP A 272 -8.68 13.79 22.05
CA ASP A 272 -7.42 13.62 22.77
C ASP A 272 -6.71 12.29 22.45
N ARG A 273 -7.21 11.53 21.48
CA ARG A 273 -6.63 10.25 21.10
C ARG A 273 -6.92 9.85 19.66
N TYR A 274 -5.89 9.32 18.98
CA TYR A 274 -5.96 8.90 17.60
C TYR A 274 -5.92 7.37 17.46
N PHE A 275 -6.56 6.85 16.40
CA PHE A 275 -6.71 5.42 16.13
C PHE A 275 -6.30 5.10 14.69
N THR A 276 -5.00 4.94 14.48
CA THR A 276 -4.33 5.01 13.19
C THR A 276 -3.47 3.78 12.86
N PRO A 277 -3.20 3.53 11.58
CA PRO A 277 -4.13 3.77 10.48
C PRO A 277 -5.32 2.78 10.54
N PRO A 278 -6.53 3.17 10.13
CA PRO A 278 -7.62 2.22 9.93
C PRO A 278 -7.29 1.35 8.71
N PHE A 279 -7.47 0.01 8.84
CA PHE A 279 -7.04 -0.90 7.80
C PHE A 279 -8.20 -1.74 7.24
N ALA A 280 -8.71 -2.74 7.95
CA ALA A 280 -9.78 -3.60 7.49
C ALA A 280 -11.12 -3.26 8.13
N ILE A 281 -12.22 -3.57 7.44
CA ILE A 281 -13.59 -3.40 7.91
C ILE A 281 -14.33 -4.72 7.81
N ALA A 282 -15.04 -5.11 8.88
CA ALA A 282 -15.99 -6.21 8.87
C ALA A 282 -17.36 -5.71 9.35
N ILE A 283 -18.40 -5.86 8.55
CA ILE A 283 -19.78 -5.47 8.90
C ILE A 283 -20.54 -6.72 9.36
N ALA A 284 -21.19 -6.66 10.52
CA ALA A 284 -22.04 -7.74 11.00
C ALA A 284 -23.20 -8.00 10.02
N ALA A 285 -23.57 -9.27 9.83
CA ALA A 285 -24.58 -9.68 8.86
C ALA A 285 -25.96 -9.01 9.10
N ASP A 286 -26.31 -8.77 10.38
CA ASP A 286 -27.53 -8.04 10.78
C ASP A 286 -27.39 -6.51 10.68
N LYS A 287 -26.23 -6.02 10.22
CA LYS A 287 -25.91 -4.60 10.10
C LYS A 287 -26.02 -3.82 11.42
N SER A 288 -25.85 -4.48 12.55
CA SER A 288 -25.88 -3.83 13.87
C SER A 288 -24.60 -3.04 14.16
N VAL A 289 -23.44 -3.62 13.81
CA VAL A 289 -22.14 -3.04 14.08
C VAL A 289 -21.17 -3.24 12.90
N ALA A 290 -20.18 -2.35 12.83
CA ALA A 290 -18.98 -2.53 12.01
C ALA A 290 -17.75 -2.54 12.90
N TYR A 291 -16.78 -3.40 12.56
CA TYR A 291 -15.49 -3.54 13.20
C TYR A 291 -14.42 -2.99 12.26
N ILE A 292 -13.54 -2.12 12.77
CA ILE A 292 -12.44 -1.53 12.01
C ILE A 292 -11.14 -1.80 12.75
N SER A 293 -10.19 -2.50 12.13
CA SER A 293 -8.84 -2.65 12.68
C SER A 293 -8.06 -1.34 12.54
N THR A 294 -7.32 -0.96 13.59
CA THR A 294 -6.46 0.23 13.62
C THR A 294 -5.04 -0.20 13.96
N THR A 295 -4.23 -0.33 12.90
CA THR A 295 -2.94 -1.05 12.92
C THR A 295 -1.96 -0.50 13.94
N GLY A 296 -1.69 0.80 13.95
CA GLY A 296 -0.70 1.41 14.85
C GLY A 296 -1.21 1.65 16.26
N SER A 297 -2.51 1.47 16.50
CA SER A 297 -3.15 1.65 17.80
C SER A 297 -3.48 0.32 18.50
N ASP A 298 -3.09 -0.82 17.92
CA ASP A 298 -3.30 -2.18 18.47
C ASP A 298 -4.75 -2.42 18.91
N SER A 299 -5.72 -1.95 18.12
CA SER A 299 -7.12 -2.01 18.52
C SER A 299 -8.08 -2.27 17.35
N VAL A 300 -9.29 -2.67 17.71
CA VAL A 300 -10.45 -2.74 16.81
C VAL A 300 -11.49 -1.76 17.31
N THR A 301 -11.83 -0.78 16.46
CA THR A 301 -12.93 0.16 16.71
C THR A 301 -14.26 -0.49 16.35
N VAL A 302 -15.25 -0.41 17.23
CA VAL A 302 -16.61 -0.92 17.02
C VAL A 302 -17.57 0.25 16.80
N ILE A 303 -18.19 0.30 15.65
CA ILE A 303 -19.16 1.34 15.28
C ILE A 303 -20.58 0.77 15.40
N ASP A 304 -21.46 1.47 16.10
CA ASP A 304 -22.90 1.26 16.09
C ASP A 304 -23.48 1.88 14.81
N ILE A 305 -23.86 1.03 13.85
CA ILE A 305 -24.31 1.48 12.53
C ILE A 305 -25.63 2.26 12.62
N ALA A 306 -26.54 1.88 13.50
CA ALA A 306 -27.79 2.59 13.64
C ALA A 306 -27.58 4.02 14.19
N LYS A 307 -26.68 4.18 15.14
CA LYS A 307 -26.27 5.52 15.63
C LYS A 307 -25.57 6.32 14.54
N LEU A 308 -24.63 5.71 13.82
CA LEU A 308 -23.91 6.36 12.72
C LEU A 308 -24.89 6.89 11.67
N LEU A 309 -25.80 6.06 11.19
CA LEU A 309 -26.74 6.46 10.15
C LEU A 309 -27.70 7.57 10.63
N ARG A 310 -28.14 7.52 11.90
CA ARG A 310 -28.92 8.63 12.49
C ARG A 310 -28.11 9.93 12.51
N PHE A 311 -26.85 9.86 12.94
CA PHE A 311 -25.96 11.01 13.00
C PHE A 311 -25.76 11.64 11.61
N ILE A 312 -25.44 10.84 10.59
CA ILE A 312 -25.27 11.30 9.20
C ILE A 312 -26.56 11.92 8.66
N ARG A 313 -27.72 11.27 8.87
CA ARG A 313 -29.01 11.74 8.33
C ARG A 313 -29.51 13.02 8.99
N ALA A 314 -29.17 13.25 10.24
CA ALA A 314 -29.51 14.49 10.95
C ALA A 314 -28.70 15.71 10.46
N ALA A 315 -27.54 15.48 9.86
CA ALA A 315 -26.65 16.54 9.40
C ALA A 315 -27.09 17.13 8.06
N THR A 316 -26.91 18.44 7.91
CA THR A 316 -27.10 19.16 6.64
C THR A 316 -26.04 18.72 5.60
N PRO A 317 -26.27 18.95 4.30
CA PRO A 317 -25.26 18.67 3.27
C PRO A 317 -23.93 19.42 3.49
N ALA A 318 -23.94 20.59 4.12
CA ALA A 318 -22.72 21.34 4.45
C ALA A 318 -21.94 20.66 5.58
N GLU A 319 -22.62 20.24 6.64
CA GLU A 319 -22.01 19.51 7.77
C GLU A 319 -21.46 18.15 7.33
N ARG A 320 -22.15 17.39 6.47
CA ARG A 320 -21.66 16.12 5.92
C ARG A 320 -20.33 16.28 5.20
N ARG A 321 -20.11 17.35 4.45
CA ARG A 321 -18.84 17.63 3.74
C ARG A 321 -17.65 17.88 4.66
N THR A 322 -17.90 18.35 5.89
CA THR A 322 -16.85 18.71 6.85
C THR A 322 -16.81 17.81 8.07
N MET A 323 -17.71 16.85 8.17
CA MET A 323 -17.92 15.95 9.33
C MET A 323 -16.62 15.26 9.79
N ALA A 324 -15.78 14.83 8.86
CA ALA A 324 -14.49 14.20 9.17
C ALA A 324 -13.46 15.13 9.84
N ASN A 325 -13.72 16.44 9.92
CA ASN A 325 -12.88 17.40 10.63
C ASN A 325 -13.34 17.64 12.08
N ASP A 326 -14.50 17.12 12.47
CA ASP A 326 -15.02 17.21 13.84
C ASP A 326 -14.68 15.95 14.62
N LEU A 327 -13.59 15.98 15.38
CA LEU A 327 -13.13 14.84 16.19
C LEU A 327 -14.12 14.47 17.31
N SER A 328 -15.01 15.38 17.72
CA SER A 328 -16.07 15.09 18.71
C SER A 328 -17.17 14.20 18.12
N ALA A 329 -17.29 14.14 16.79
CA ALA A 329 -18.33 13.39 16.10
C ALA A 329 -18.30 11.88 16.42
N SER A 330 -17.09 11.30 16.61
CA SER A 330 -16.91 9.87 16.85
C SER A 330 -17.65 9.38 18.10
N ALA A 331 -17.82 10.21 19.12
CA ALA A 331 -18.57 9.88 20.34
C ALA A 331 -20.06 9.54 20.08
N ASN A 332 -20.61 9.97 18.94
CA ASN A 332 -22.01 9.71 18.61
C ASN A 332 -22.26 8.29 18.10
N TYR A 333 -21.23 7.60 17.55
CA TYR A 333 -21.41 6.30 16.88
C TYR A 333 -20.34 5.26 17.23
N VAL A 334 -19.20 5.62 17.80
CA VAL A 334 -18.24 4.63 18.28
C VAL A 334 -18.77 4.02 19.59
N ALA A 335 -19.00 2.71 19.56
CA ALA A 335 -19.54 2.00 20.71
C ALA A 335 -18.46 1.60 21.71
N THR A 336 -17.31 1.19 21.24
CA THR A 336 -16.13 0.80 22.07
C THR A 336 -14.90 0.58 21.18
N ARG A 337 -13.76 0.40 21.85
CA ARG A 337 -12.50 -0.01 21.24
C ARG A 337 -11.96 -1.23 21.97
N ILE A 338 -11.62 -2.25 21.21
CA ILE A 338 -11.16 -3.55 21.73
C ILE A 338 -9.67 -3.61 21.50
N ARG A 339 -8.89 -3.68 22.58
CA ARG A 339 -7.45 -3.91 22.47
C ARG A 339 -7.19 -5.34 22.01
N VAL A 340 -6.29 -5.51 21.04
CA VAL A 340 -5.89 -6.79 20.44
C VAL A 340 -4.36 -6.90 20.42
N GLY A 341 -3.79 -7.84 19.66
CA GLY A 341 -2.34 -7.92 19.48
C GLY A 341 -1.79 -6.83 18.56
N SER A 342 -0.47 -6.83 18.35
CA SER A 342 0.25 -5.74 17.69
C SER A 342 0.05 -5.74 16.18
N ALA A 343 -0.12 -4.53 15.65
CA ALA A 343 -0.37 -4.23 14.25
C ALA A 343 -1.54 -5.04 13.65
N PRO A 344 -2.79 -4.91 14.19
CA PRO A 344 -3.94 -5.63 13.67
C PRO A 344 -4.26 -5.19 12.24
N LYS A 345 -4.50 -6.18 11.35
CA LYS A 345 -4.85 -5.99 9.95
C LYS A 345 -6.17 -6.67 9.61
N GLY A 346 -6.16 -7.79 8.89
CA GLY A 346 -7.35 -8.48 8.42
C GLY A 346 -8.32 -8.90 9.52
N LEU A 347 -9.61 -8.86 9.20
CA LEU A 347 -10.73 -9.19 10.08
C LEU A 347 -11.60 -10.26 9.44
N ALA A 348 -12.06 -11.26 10.22
CA ALA A 348 -13.06 -12.22 9.78
C ALA A 348 -14.11 -12.46 10.87
N LEU A 349 -15.39 -12.37 10.52
CA LEU A 349 -16.47 -12.76 11.41
C LEU A 349 -16.82 -14.24 11.22
N SER A 350 -17.11 -14.93 12.32
CA SER A 350 -17.75 -16.25 12.24
C SER A 350 -19.15 -16.14 11.62
N PRO A 351 -19.66 -17.18 10.92
CA PRO A 351 -20.99 -17.13 10.29
C PRO A 351 -22.14 -16.83 11.25
N ASP A 352 -22.00 -17.23 12.51
CA ASP A 352 -22.98 -16.93 13.58
C ASP A 352 -22.80 -15.53 14.20
N GLY A 353 -21.80 -14.75 13.75
CA GLY A 353 -21.48 -13.42 14.24
C GLY A 353 -20.96 -13.34 15.67
N LYS A 354 -20.73 -14.47 16.35
CA LYS A 354 -20.33 -14.49 17.78
C LYS A 354 -18.85 -14.30 18.01
N ARG A 355 -18.02 -14.54 17.00
CA ARG A 355 -16.55 -14.38 17.08
C ARG A 355 -16.06 -13.48 15.95
N LEU A 356 -15.20 -12.55 16.31
CA LEU A 356 -14.38 -11.79 15.37
C LEU A 356 -12.95 -12.25 15.51
N TYR A 357 -12.34 -12.67 14.42
CA TYR A 357 -10.92 -13.00 14.32
C TYR A 357 -10.16 -11.79 13.81
N VAL A 358 -9.01 -11.49 14.43
CA VAL A 358 -8.18 -10.32 14.10
C VAL A 358 -6.74 -10.78 13.87
N ALA A 359 -6.19 -10.55 12.69
CA ALA A 359 -4.81 -10.85 12.36
C ALA A 359 -3.87 -9.84 13.03
N ASN A 360 -3.06 -10.26 13.99
CA ASN A 360 -2.05 -9.44 14.66
C ASN A 360 -0.71 -9.63 13.92
N ARG A 361 -0.44 -8.75 12.95
CA ARG A 361 0.61 -8.93 11.94
C ARG A 361 2.00 -9.11 12.56
N THR A 362 2.37 -8.26 13.52
CA THR A 362 3.72 -8.28 14.09
C THR A 362 3.87 -9.17 15.34
N ASP A 363 2.77 -9.73 15.86
CA ASP A 363 2.79 -10.72 16.94
C ASP A 363 2.71 -12.16 16.42
N ASP A 364 2.47 -12.37 15.13
CA ASP A 364 2.29 -13.69 14.53
C ASP A 364 1.18 -14.50 15.19
N THR A 365 0.08 -13.81 15.52
CA THR A 365 -1.07 -14.37 16.23
C THR A 365 -2.40 -13.93 15.62
N ILE A 366 -3.48 -14.56 16.04
CA ILE A 366 -4.85 -14.15 15.73
C ILE A 366 -5.58 -13.96 17.06
N SER A 367 -6.09 -12.75 17.34
CA SER A 367 -6.99 -12.52 18.46
C SER A 367 -8.39 -13.02 18.12
N VAL A 368 -9.00 -13.78 19.02
CA VAL A 368 -10.40 -14.19 18.94
C VAL A 368 -11.21 -13.33 19.89
N VAL A 369 -12.05 -12.47 19.35
CA VAL A 369 -12.89 -11.55 20.11
C VAL A 369 -14.28 -12.14 20.25
N ASP A 370 -14.78 -12.22 21.48
CA ASP A 370 -16.21 -12.43 21.76
C ASP A 370 -16.96 -11.14 21.42
N THR A 371 -17.86 -11.20 20.43
CA THR A 371 -18.54 -10.01 19.92
C THR A 371 -19.59 -9.46 20.89
N ALA A 372 -20.21 -10.29 21.72
CA ALA A 372 -21.17 -9.88 22.73
C ALA A 372 -20.46 -9.24 23.94
N ALA A 373 -19.39 -9.87 24.42
CA ALA A 373 -18.59 -9.34 25.52
C ALA A 373 -17.65 -8.19 25.09
N ARG A 374 -17.41 -8.03 23.77
CA ARG A 374 -16.52 -7.03 23.17
C ARG A 374 -15.11 -7.07 23.76
N LYS A 375 -14.55 -8.26 23.92
CA LYS A 375 -13.21 -8.49 24.46
C LYS A 375 -12.56 -9.72 23.83
N VAL A 376 -11.23 -9.74 23.85
CA VAL A 376 -10.46 -10.93 23.44
C VAL A 376 -10.74 -12.08 24.41
N SER A 377 -11.20 -13.20 23.88
CA SER A 377 -11.49 -14.45 24.59
C SER A 377 -10.37 -15.48 24.45
N ALA A 378 -9.61 -15.44 23.34
CA ALA A 378 -8.48 -16.31 23.08
C ALA A 378 -7.50 -15.67 22.09
N THR A 379 -6.28 -16.21 22.05
CA THR A 379 -5.26 -15.88 21.03
C THR A 379 -4.75 -17.16 20.40
N LEU A 380 -4.78 -17.24 19.06
CA LEU A 380 -4.25 -18.36 18.30
C LEU A 380 -2.83 -18.05 17.83
N SER A 381 -1.89 -18.96 18.06
CA SER A 381 -0.51 -18.82 17.59
C SER A 381 -0.36 -19.33 16.17
N LEU A 382 0.35 -18.57 15.32
CA LEU A 382 0.77 -19.02 13.98
C LEU A 382 2.09 -19.81 14.01
N GLU A 383 2.59 -20.15 15.22
CA GLU A 383 3.81 -20.95 15.39
C GLU A 383 5.01 -20.36 14.64
N GLY A 384 5.20 -19.04 14.80
CA GLY A 384 6.35 -18.33 14.28
C GLY A 384 7.64 -18.67 15.06
N PRO A 385 8.79 -18.07 14.67
CA PRO A 385 10.06 -18.26 15.36
C PRO A 385 9.95 -17.98 16.87
N SER A 386 10.57 -18.80 17.69
CA SER A 386 10.55 -18.66 19.15
C SER A 386 11.36 -17.45 19.66
N THR A 387 12.31 -16.97 18.83
CA THR A 387 13.17 -15.82 19.14
C THR A 387 12.85 -14.66 18.23
N THR A 388 12.58 -13.49 18.80
CA THR A 388 12.32 -12.25 18.07
C THR A 388 13.65 -11.57 17.70
N THR A 389 13.86 -11.29 16.41
CA THR A 389 15.06 -10.59 15.91
C THR A 389 14.96 -9.08 16.14
N ALA A 390 16.08 -8.35 15.98
CA ALA A 390 16.12 -6.89 16.04
C ALA A 390 15.19 -6.27 14.98
N GLU A 391 15.23 -6.80 13.75
CA GLU A 391 14.39 -6.35 12.63
C GLU A 391 12.91 -6.53 12.96
N ARG A 392 12.52 -7.65 13.58
CA ARG A 392 11.12 -7.88 13.97
C ARG A 392 10.66 -6.95 15.09
N ARG A 393 11.54 -6.65 16.06
CA ARG A 393 11.22 -5.65 17.09
C ARG A 393 11.13 -4.24 16.48
N GLY A 394 12.04 -3.90 15.55
CA GLY A 394 12.00 -2.65 14.79
C GLY A 394 10.73 -2.52 13.94
N GLU A 395 10.28 -3.60 13.30
CA GLU A 395 9.02 -3.63 12.56
C GLU A 395 7.81 -3.29 13.45
N ARG A 396 7.76 -3.82 14.67
CA ARG A 396 6.72 -3.45 15.65
C ARG A 396 6.73 -1.96 15.96
N LEU A 397 7.91 -1.35 16.10
CA LEU A 397 8.04 0.08 16.34
C LEU A 397 7.59 0.89 15.12
N PHE A 398 7.97 0.47 13.92
CA PHE A 398 7.60 1.12 12.67
C PHE A 398 6.08 1.21 12.46
N PHE A 399 5.36 0.14 12.78
CA PHE A 399 3.90 0.10 12.68
C PHE A 399 3.16 0.69 13.89
N SER A 400 3.85 1.01 14.98
CA SER A 400 3.23 1.51 16.21
C SER A 400 3.09 3.04 16.21
N ALA A 401 1.93 3.54 16.58
CA ALA A 401 1.67 4.96 16.78
C ALA A 401 1.88 5.43 18.23
N ARG A 402 2.24 4.53 19.17
CA ARG A 402 2.28 4.82 20.62
C ARG A 402 3.28 5.90 21.01
N PHE A 403 4.32 6.12 20.20
CA PHE A 403 5.37 7.11 20.49
C PHE A 403 4.99 8.53 20.08
N ALA A 404 4.03 8.71 19.19
CA ALA A 404 3.56 10.02 18.82
C ALA A 404 2.59 10.58 19.86
N PHE A 405 2.53 11.91 19.96
CA PHE A 405 1.58 12.62 20.83
C PHE A 405 0.15 12.10 20.61
N GLN A 406 -0.50 11.65 21.70
CA GLN A 406 -1.84 11.06 21.68
C GLN A 406 -2.03 9.85 20.75
N GLY A 407 -0.94 9.17 20.34
CA GLY A 407 -1.01 8.05 19.39
C GLY A 407 -1.34 8.47 17.97
N HIS A 408 -0.94 9.67 17.56
CA HIS A 408 -1.41 10.34 16.34
C HIS A 408 -1.04 9.60 15.06
N PHE A 409 0.22 9.15 14.94
CA PHE A 409 0.70 8.41 13.78
C PHE A 409 1.99 7.62 14.09
N GLY A 410 2.36 6.69 13.22
CA GLY A 410 3.65 6.01 13.21
C GLY A 410 4.34 6.14 11.86
N CYS A 411 5.52 5.55 11.69
CA CYS A 411 6.25 5.56 10.41
C CYS A 411 5.39 5.04 9.24
N ALA A 412 4.59 4.00 9.50
CA ALA A 412 3.69 3.39 8.53
C ALA A 412 2.55 4.29 8.02
N ASN A 413 2.35 5.48 8.59
CA ASN A 413 1.35 6.43 8.10
C ASN A 413 1.83 7.21 6.87
N CYS A 414 3.12 7.54 6.80
CA CYS A 414 3.75 8.16 5.63
C CYS A 414 4.38 7.10 4.71
N HIS A 415 4.95 6.04 5.28
CA HIS A 415 5.56 4.94 4.55
C HIS A 415 4.59 3.74 4.49
N LEU A 416 3.50 3.92 3.71
CA LEU A 416 2.42 2.95 3.58
C LEU A 416 2.95 1.58 3.16
N GLU A 417 2.63 0.53 3.94
CA GLU A 417 3.12 -0.84 3.69
C GLU A 417 4.66 -0.91 3.53
N SER A 418 5.38 -0.08 4.32
CA SER A 418 6.85 0.05 4.30
C SER A 418 7.43 0.61 3.00
N THR A 419 6.63 1.33 2.21
CA THR A 419 7.06 1.96 0.96
C THR A 419 7.06 3.50 1.05
N PHE A 420 6.04 4.15 0.52
CA PHE A 420 5.82 5.59 0.54
C PHE A 420 4.32 5.88 0.34
N ASP A 421 3.89 7.12 0.47
CA ASP A 421 2.48 7.53 0.34
C ASP A 421 2.17 8.35 -0.92
N ALA A 422 3.18 8.65 -1.74
CA ALA A 422 3.10 9.49 -2.93
C ALA A 422 2.61 10.93 -2.64
N LEU A 423 2.97 11.47 -1.48
CA LEU A 423 2.60 12.82 -1.04
C LEU A 423 3.83 13.68 -0.80
N GLN A 424 3.63 14.99 -0.98
CA GLN A 424 4.57 16.01 -0.55
C GLN A 424 4.26 16.41 0.90
N TRP A 425 5.29 16.61 1.71
CA TRP A 425 5.17 16.91 3.12
C TRP A 425 5.90 18.20 3.51
N ASP A 426 5.26 19.00 4.35
CA ASP A 426 5.87 20.10 5.08
C ASP A 426 6.47 19.52 6.38
N LEU A 427 7.75 19.14 6.34
CA LEU A 427 8.40 18.39 7.43
C LEU A 427 9.17 19.28 8.40
N GLU A 428 9.47 20.52 8.03
CA GLU A 428 10.39 21.37 8.79
C GLU A 428 9.64 22.38 9.67
N PRO A 429 10.18 22.73 10.85
CA PRO A 429 9.58 23.74 11.72
C PRO A 429 10.01 25.16 11.33
N ASP A 430 9.91 25.53 10.06
CA ASP A 430 10.42 26.79 9.48
C ASP A 430 9.33 27.71 8.93
N GLY A 431 8.08 27.32 9.14
CA GLY A 431 6.89 28.05 8.70
C GLY A 431 6.11 27.33 7.61
N PHE A 432 4.87 27.73 7.41
CA PHE A 432 3.98 27.08 6.44
C PHE A 432 4.48 27.24 5.01
N GLY A 433 4.49 26.12 4.27
CA GLY A 433 4.77 26.09 2.84
C GLY A 433 6.23 26.24 2.47
N LYS A 434 7.15 26.11 3.42
CA LYS A 434 8.59 26.09 3.17
C LYS A 434 9.12 24.69 3.16
N ASP A 435 10.22 24.45 2.41
CA ASP A 435 10.89 23.16 2.30
C ASP A 435 9.93 21.96 2.16
N ILE A 436 8.84 22.13 1.40
CA ILE A 436 7.93 21.01 1.11
C ILE A 436 8.65 20.01 0.25
N VAL A 437 8.67 18.76 0.72
CA VAL A 437 9.44 17.68 0.10
C VAL A 437 8.58 16.47 -0.23
N ASP A 438 8.93 15.78 -1.31
CA ASP A 438 8.33 14.51 -1.68
C ASP A 438 8.79 13.40 -0.72
N ASN A 439 7.87 12.49 -0.37
CA ASN A 439 8.16 11.37 0.52
C ASN A 439 8.97 10.29 -0.21
N ARG A 440 10.17 9.99 0.30
CA ARG A 440 11.09 9.04 -0.33
C ARG A 440 10.76 7.59 0.01
N LEU A 441 11.02 6.71 -0.94
CA LEU A 441 10.99 5.26 -0.75
C LEU A 441 12.04 4.83 0.27
N LEU A 442 11.70 3.90 1.17
CA LEU A 442 12.61 3.34 2.17
C LEU A 442 13.36 2.09 1.70
N GLU A 443 12.93 1.46 0.59
CA GLU A 443 13.67 0.33 0.03
C GLU A 443 15.05 0.78 -0.45
N ASP A 444 16.07 -0.03 -0.19
CA ASP A 444 17.46 0.21 -0.61
C ASP A 444 18.11 1.48 -0.03
N VAL A 445 17.64 1.95 1.13
CA VAL A 445 18.08 3.22 1.74
C VAL A 445 19.32 3.06 2.64
N ALA A 446 19.71 1.83 2.97
CA ALA A 446 20.68 1.52 4.02
C ALA A 446 22.01 2.30 3.90
N ASP A 447 22.56 2.37 2.70
CA ASP A 447 23.90 2.92 2.42
C ASP A 447 23.85 4.17 1.52
N THR A 448 22.75 4.96 1.60
CA THR A 448 22.52 6.14 0.74
C THR A 448 22.59 7.47 1.50
N ALA A 449 23.26 7.51 2.65
CA ALA A 449 23.46 8.76 3.39
C ALA A 449 24.19 9.83 2.52
N PRO A 450 23.90 11.14 2.73
CA PRO A 450 23.05 11.74 3.76
C PRO A 450 21.55 11.58 3.47
N PHE A 451 20.74 11.66 4.51
CA PHE A 451 19.27 11.56 4.38
C PHE A 451 18.61 12.95 4.37
N LYS A 452 17.36 12.98 3.96
CA LYS A 452 16.58 14.16 3.58
C LYS A 452 17.03 14.73 2.23
N TRP A 453 16.10 15.41 1.57
CA TRP A 453 16.42 16.10 0.31
C TRP A 453 17.49 17.19 0.46
N ASN A 454 17.58 17.80 1.64
CA ASN A 454 18.60 18.80 1.96
C ASN A 454 19.87 18.22 2.62
N GLY A 455 20.02 16.89 2.66
CA GLY A 455 21.19 16.20 3.20
C GLY A 455 21.48 16.44 4.69
N SER A 456 20.48 16.90 5.46
CA SER A 456 20.70 17.36 6.83
C SER A 456 20.99 16.24 7.84
N ASN A 457 20.68 14.99 7.53
CA ASN A 457 20.83 13.86 8.46
C ASN A 457 21.94 12.90 7.96
N PRO A 458 23.02 12.74 8.72
CA PRO A 458 24.19 11.98 8.28
C PRO A 458 24.00 10.45 8.35
N ASN A 459 23.02 9.97 9.08
CA ASN A 459 22.74 8.54 9.25
C ASN A 459 21.27 8.31 9.65
N LEU A 460 20.82 7.05 9.61
CA LEU A 460 19.46 6.65 9.97
C LEU A 460 19.16 6.84 11.46
N GLU A 461 20.15 6.72 12.32
CA GLU A 461 19.99 6.94 13.75
C GLU A 461 19.61 8.40 14.04
N THR A 462 20.17 9.35 13.31
CA THR A 462 19.78 10.78 13.40
C THR A 462 18.41 11.01 12.78
N GLU A 463 18.10 10.36 11.64
CA GLU A 463 16.82 10.49 10.95
C GLU A 463 15.66 9.96 11.79
N CYS A 464 15.79 8.75 12.34
CA CYS A 464 14.73 8.07 13.08
C CYS A 464 14.66 8.45 14.57
N GLY A 465 15.75 8.96 15.14
CA GLY A 465 15.91 9.24 16.57
C GLY A 465 15.56 10.67 16.95
N PRO A 466 16.52 11.46 17.46
CA PRO A 466 16.27 12.72 18.17
C PRO A 466 15.43 13.73 17.40
N ARG A 467 15.54 13.74 16.07
CA ARG A 467 14.76 14.65 15.24
C ARG A 467 13.29 14.23 15.16
N THR A 468 13.04 12.96 14.87
CA THR A 468 11.68 12.40 14.80
C THR A 468 10.98 12.52 16.16
N GLU A 469 11.68 12.19 17.24
CA GLU A 469 11.16 12.30 18.60
C GLU A 469 10.80 13.76 18.93
N LYS A 470 11.72 14.68 18.69
CA LYS A 470 11.55 16.08 19.07
C LYS A 470 10.51 16.83 18.26
N TYR A 471 10.50 16.64 16.94
CA TYR A 471 9.68 17.46 16.05
C TYR A 471 8.40 16.77 15.60
N PHE A 472 8.43 15.45 15.43
CA PHE A 472 7.29 14.72 14.88
C PHE A 472 6.42 14.09 15.95
N TYR A 473 7.02 13.38 16.90
CA TYR A 473 6.23 12.65 17.88
C TYR A 473 5.80 13.48 19.08
N ARG A 474 6.63 14.42 19.55
CA ARG A 474 6.31 15.30 20.67
C ARG A 474 5.88 14.60 21.97
N SER A 475 6.28 13.35 22.16
CA SER A 475 5.95 12.59 23.35
C SER A 475 7.12 11.73 23.83
N GLU A 476 7.02 10.41 23.78
CA GLU A 476 8.05 9.51 24.27
C GLU A 476 9.20 9.37 23.27
N SER A 477 10.44 9.36 23.78
CA SER A 477 11.61 9.02 22.98
C SER A 477 11.83 7.52 22.91
N TYR A 478 12.41 7.04 21.82
CA TYR A 478 12.96 5.69 21.76
C TYR A 478 14.13 5.56 22.74
N ASP A 479 14.22 4.45 23.48
CA ASP A 479 15.49 4.09 24.11
C ASP A 479 16.52 3.64 23.05
N GLY A 480 17.80 3.52 23.46
CA GLY A 480 18.88 3.19 22.52
C GLY A 480 18.70 1.82 21.83
N TYR A 481 18.06 0.86 22.48
CA TYR A 481 17.77 -0.45 21.89
C TYR A 481 16.62 -0.37 20.89
N GLN A 482 15.57 0.38 21.21
CA GLN A 482 14.43 0.59 20.32
C GLN A 482 14.85 1.31 19.04
N LEU A 483 15.68 2.34 19.14
CA LEU A 483 16.21 3.04 17.97
C LEU A 483 17.07 2.12 17.11
N ALA A 484 17.94 1.33 17.70
CA ALA A 484 18.77 0.37 16.99
C ALA A 484 17.93 -0.72 16.28
N ASP A 485 16.89 -1.23 16.95
CA ASP A 485 15.96 -2.18 16.38
C ASP A 485 15.19 -1.57 15.18
N LEU A 486 14.70 -0.33 15.31
CA LEU A 486 14.01 0.39 14.23
C LEU A 486 14.92 0.59 13.01
N VAL A 487 16.15 1.04 13.24
CA VAL A 487 17.15 1.21 12.17
C VAL A 487 17.50 -0.13 11.53
N SER A 488 17.62 -1.22 12.31
CA SER A 488 17.84 -2.57 11.79
C SER A 488 16.70 -3.01 10.85
N TYR A 489 15.45 -2.73 11.22
CA TYR A 489 14.30 -3.02 10.36
C TYR A 489 14.37 -2.24 9.03
N ILE A 490 14.63 -0.93 9.08
CA ILE A 490 14.71 -0.09 7.87
C ILE A 490 15.84 -0.57 6.95
N LYS A 491 17.01 -0.89 7.50
CA LYS A 491 18.14 -1.43 6.73
C LYS A 491 17.87 -2.80 6.11
N ALA A 492 17.00 -3.59 6.73
CA ALA A 492 16.64 -4.94 6.28
C ALA A 492 15.39 -4.99 5.38
N MET A 493 14.80 -3.84 5.03
CA MET A 493 13.62 -3.82 4.16
C MET A 493 13.93 -4.50 2.82
N PRO A 494 13.14 -5.51 2.44
CA PRO A 494 13.40 -6.23 1.20
C PRO A 494 13.08 -5.36 -0.02
N LEU A 495 13.93 -5.44 -1.03
CA LEU A 495 13.72 -4.76 -2.30
C LEU A 495 12.64 -5.48 -3.11
N ARG A 496 11.63 -4.73 -3.58
CA ARG A 496 10.61 -5.25 -4.49
C ARG A 496 11.22 -5.68 -5.83
N PRO A 497 10.73 -6.79 -6.43
CA PRO A 497 11.16 -7.18 -7.77
C PRO A 497 10.88 -6.07 -8.79
N ASN A 498 11.90 -5.70 -9.57
CA ASN A 498 11.71 -4.79 -10.69
C ASN A 498 11.16 -5.56 -11.91
N ARG A 499 9.93 -5.24 -12.33
CA ARG A 499 9.19 -5.94 -13.41
C ARG A 499 9.60 -5.50 -14.82
N PHE A 500 10.39 -4.46 -14.93
CA PHE A 500 10.87 -3.95 -16.22
C PHE A 500 12.22 -4.58 -16.63
N ARG A 501 12.86 -5.32 -15.70
CA ARG A 501 14.05 -6.12 -15.99
C ARG A 501 13.66 -7.44 -16.64
N LEU A 502 14.37 -7.80 -17.70
CA LEU A 502 14.23 -9.13 -18.30
C LEU A 502 14.71 -10.22 -17.33
N PRO A 503 14.09 -11.41 -17.30
CA PRO A 503 14.45 -12.49 -16.36
C PRO A 503 15.90 -12.97 -16.49
N ASN A 504 16.50 -12.86 -17.68
CA ASN A 504 17.90 -13.21 -17.96
C ASN A 504 18.90 -12.08 -17.63
N GLY A 505 18.42 -10.92 -17.16
CA GLY A 505 19.25 -9.75 -16.86
C GLY A 505 19.78 -8.99 -18.09
N GLU A 506 19.40 -9.39 -19.31
CA GLU A 506 19.73 -8.66 -20.53
C GLU A 506 18.93 -7.36 -20.66
N LEU A 507 19.42 -6.44 -21.48
CA LEU A 507 18.73 -5.21 -21.80
C LEU A 507 17.98 -5.36 -23.13
N THR A 508 16.83 -4.72 -23.24
CA THR A 508 16.19 -4.54 -24.54
C THR A 508 16.98 -3.55 -25.38
N PRO A 509 16.85 -3.54 -26.73
CA PRO A 509 17.53 -2.54 -27.55
C PRO A 509 17.26 -1.08 -27.16
N ALA A 510 16.06 -0.77 -26.67
CA ALA A 510 15.70 0.54 -26.15
C ALA A 510 16.47 0.85 -24.85
N GLN A 511 16.53 -0.12 -23.94
CA GLN A 511 17.27 0.01 -22.67
C GLN A 511 18.79 0.15 -22.90
N GLU A 512 19.36 -0.55 -23.88
CA GLU A 512 20.78 -0.38 -24.26
C GLU A 512 21.07 1.02 -24.78
N ARG A 513 20.25 1.56 -25.67
CA ARG A 513 20.39 2.94 -26.14
C ARG A 513 20.18 3.94 -25.00
N GLY A 514 19.19 3.70 -24.13
CA GLY A 514 18.94 4.51 -22.94
C GLY A 514 20.12 4.53 -21.99
N LYS A 515 20.76 3.37 -21.76
CA LYS A 515 22.00 3.26 -20.99
C LYS A 515 23.11 4.10 -21.58
N ALA A 516 23.30 4.04 -22.90
CA ALA A 516 24.30 4.86 -23.58
C ALA A 516 24.05 6.37 -23.41
N PHE A 517 22.79 6.82 -23.37
CA PHE A 517 22.45 8.21 -23.07
C PHE A 517 22.69 8.55 -21.59
N PHE A 518 22.41 7.65 -20.67
CA PHE A 518 22.66 7.83 -19.23
C PHE A 518 24.15 7.95 -18.91
N GLU A 519 25.00 7.15 -19.59
CA GLU A 519 26.45 7.09 -19.36
C GLU A 519 27.24 8.07 -20.22
N ARG A 520 26.63 8.84 -21.12
CA ARG A 520 27.34 9.70 -22.05
C ARG A 520 28.04 10.88 -21.35
N THR A 521 29.24 11.22 -21.87
CA THR A 521 30.05 12.36 -21.42
C THR A 521 30.14 13.48 -22.47
N ARG A 522 29.46 13.31 -23.61
CA ARG A 522 29.41 14.27 -24.72
C ARG A 522 28.00 14.43 -25.27
N LYS A 523 27.68 15.65 -25.70
CA LYS A 523 26.49 15.96 -26.52
C LYS A 523 26.60 15.30 -27.91
N LYS A 524 25.51 15.20 -28.64
CA LYS A 524 25.48 14.62 -30.00
C LYS A 524 26.41 15.35 -30.98
N ASN A 525 26.63 16.64 -30.77
CA ASN A 525 27.57 17.44 -31.57
C ASN A 525 29.05 17.29 -31.16
N GLY A 526 29.37 16.41 -30.22
CA GLY A 526 30.71 16.14 -29.70
C GLY A 526 31.17 17.07 -28.58
N THR A 527 30.41 18.09 -28.20
CA THR A 527 30.74 19.00 -27.09
C THR A 527 30.79 18.23 -25.78
N PRO A 528 31.83 18.37 -24.92
CA PRO A 528 31.87 17.76 -23.60
C PRO A 528 30.69 18.21 -22.72
N ILE A 529 30.13 17.27 -21.97
CA ILE A 529 29.13 17.55 -20.93
C ILE A 529 29.87 17.78 -19.61
N PRO A 530 29.62 18.88 -18.89
CA PRO A 530 30.21 19.09 -17.56
C PRO A 530 29.85 17.92 -16.63
N GLU A 531 30.77 17.50 -15.77
CA GLU A 531 30.60 16.34 -14.89
C GLU A 531 29.30 16.42 -14.08
N ASN A 532 29.02 17.58 -13.47
CA ASN A 532 27.80 17.81 -12.68
C ASN A 532 26.48 17.71 -13.49
N ASN A 533 26.57 17.66 -14.82
CA ASN A 533 25.43 17.54 -15.72
C ASN A 533 25.40 16.17 -16.43
N GLN A 534 26.26 15.22 -16.02
CA GLN A 534 26.24 13.83 -16.50
C GLN A 534 25.39 12.98 -15.56
N CYS A 535 24.40 12.23 -16.08
CA CYS A 535 23.54 11.40 -15.26
C CYS A 535 24.35 10.39 -14.42
N ALA A 536 25.26 9.65 -15.06
CA ALA A 536 26.07 8.62 -14.39
C ALA A 536 27.13 9.16 -13.42
N PHE A 537 27.46 10.46 -13.44
CA PHE A 537 28.35 11.08 -12.45
C PHE A 537 27.67 11.26 -11.09
N CYS A 538 26.44 11.79 -11.12
CA CYS A 538 25.64 11.98 -9.91
C CYS A 538 25.00 10.66 -9.48
N HIS A 539 24.37 9.95 -10.41
CA HIS A 539 23.69 8.67 -10.17
C HIS A 539 24.63 7.49 -10.46
N SER A 540 25.66 7.34 -9.62
CA SER A 540 26.71 6.32 -9.73
C SER A 540 26.63 5.29 -8.60
N GLY A 541 27.44 4.21 -8.71
CA GLY A 541 27.52 3.16 -7.69
C GLY A 541 26.31 2.22 -7.66
N PRO A 542 26.23 1.32 -6.67
CA PRO A 542 25.25 0.24 -6.63
C PRO A 542 23.81 0.73 -6.38
N HIS A 543 23.64 1.90 -5.74
CA HIS A 543 22.34 2.52 -5.43
C HIS A 543 22.01 3.68 -6.37
N TYR A 544 22.84 3.92 -7.41
CA TYR A 544 22.68 5.06 -8.33
C TYR A 544 22.60 6.41 -7.61
N THR A 545 23.52 6.63 -6.64
CA THR A 545 23.76 7.90 -5.96
C THR A 545 25.24 8.04 -5.63
N ASN A 546 25.80 9.23 -5.82
CA ASN A 546 27.15 9.56 -5.36
C ASN A 546 27.17 10.21 -3.96
N GLN A 547 26.00 10.28 -3.29
CA GLN A 547 25.85 10.80 -1.93
C GLN A 547 26.32 12.26 -1.76
N LYS A 548 26.15 13.07 -2.81
CA LYS A 548 26.55 14.48 -2.83
C LYS A 548 25.36 15.38 -3.15
N MET A 549 25.55 16.65 -2.80
CA MET A 549 24.54 17.70 -3.01
C MET A 549 24.81 18.47 -4.29
N PHE A 550 23.78 18.71 -5.09
CA PHE A 550 23.87 19.48 -6.33
C PHE A 550 22.71 20.47 -6.48
N ASP A 551 22.98 21.61 -7.13
CA ASP A 551 21.95 22.46 -7.67
C ASP A 551 21.60 21.97 -9.08
N VAL A 552 20.44 21.35 -9.21
CA VAL A 552 19.93 20.80 -10.48
C VAL A 552 18.91 21.74 -11.12
N GLY A 553 18.80 22.97 -10.65
CA GLY A 553 17.92 24.01 -11.22
C GLY A 553 16.45 23.83 -10.91
N THR A 554 16.09 22.93 -9.99
CA THR A 554 14.69 22.66 -9.59
C THR A 554 14.30 23.32 -8.27
N GLY A 555 15.27 23.92 -7.56
CA GLY A 555 15.02 24.64 -6.31
C GLY A 555 14.00 25.76 -6.47
N LYS A 556 13.16 25.96 -5.44
CA LYS A 556 12.14 27.00 -5.35
C LYS A 556 12.58 28.11 -4.39
N ALA A 557 11.98 29.28 -4.51
CA ALA A 557 12.22 30.40 -3.58
C ALA A 557 11.80 30.08 -2.12
N THR A 558 11.02 29.02 -1.93
CA THR A 558 10.57 28.54 -0.63
C THR A 558 11.52 27.53 0.00
N ASP A 559 12.50 27.03 -0.74
CA ASP A 559 13.47 26.04 -0.26
C ASP A 559 14.60 26.74 0.49
N ARG A 560 15.12 26.11 1.55
CA ARG A 560 16.24 26.66 2.34
C ARG A 560 17.54 26.72 1.54
N SER A 561 17.71 25.83 0.57
CA SER A 561 18.90 25.69 -0.25
C SER A 561 18.53 25.19 -1.64
N PRO A 562 19.19 25.69 -2.69
CA PRO A 562 19.06 25.10 -4.02
C PRO A 562 19.82 23.76 -4.14
N LEU A 563 20.67 23.42 -3.16
CA LEU A 563 21.42 22.18 -3.16
C LEU A 563 20.54 21.04 -2.65
N ILE A 564 20.44 19.99 -3.45
CA ILE A 564 19.59 18.83 -3.22
C ILE A 564 20.45 17.58 -3.21
N ASP A 565 20.19 16.67 -2.25
CA ASP A 565 20.83 15.36 -2.19
C ASP A 565 20.50 14.53 -3.43
N THR A 566 21.52 13.86 -3.97
CA THR A 566 21.34 12.93 -5.09
C THR A 566 20.61 11.67 -4.61
N PRO A 567 19.32 11.47 -4.92
CA PRO A 567 18.59 10.31 -4.45
C PRO A 567 19.04 9.04 -5.16
N GLN A 568 18.86 7.88 -4.50
CA GLN A 568 18.98 6.60 -5.17
C GLN A 568 17.90 6.46 -6.27
N LEU A 569 18.22 5.74 -7.35
CA LEU A 569 17.26 5.49 -8.44
C LEU A 569 16.68 4.06 -8.42
N THR A 570 16.99 3.27 -7.41
CA THR A 570 16.45 1.90 -7.29
C THR A 570 14.93 1.93 -7.32
N ASN A 571 14.33 1.19 -8.26
CA ASN A 571 12.88 1.16 -8.49
C ASN A 571 12.23 2.55 -8.72
N ILE A 572 12.96 3.52 -9.28
CA ILE A 572 12.49 4.89 -9.47
C ILE A 572 11.16 4.98 -10.22
N VAL A 573 10.87 4.05 -11.13
CA VAL A 573 9.61 3.99 -11.88
C VAL A 573 8.37 3.88 -10.98
N LEU A 574 8.52 3.40 -9.76
CA LEU A 574 7.43 3.18 -8.80
C LEU A 574 7.17 4.39 -7.88
N THR A 575 8.00 5.44 -7.93
CA THR A 575 8.05 6.49 -6.90
C THR A 575 7.45 7.84 -7.34
N ALA A 576 6.65 7.86 -8.41
CA ALA A 576 5.98 9.10 -8.81
C ALA A 576 5.12 9.69 -7.66
N PRO A 577 5.08 11.04 -7.49
CA PRO A 577 5.72 12.07 -8.31
C PRO A 577 7.24 12.18 -8.10
N TYR A 578 7.93 12.96 -8.91
CA TYR A 578 9.39 13.06 -8.94
C TYR A 578 9.88 14.46 -8.60
N LEU A 579 11.21 14.60 -8.47
CA LEU A 579 11.95 15.74 -7.94
C LEU A 579 11.76 15.87 -6.42
N HIS A 580 12.59 16.72 -5.81
CA HIS A 580 12.62 16.88 -4.36
C HIS A 580 11.28 17.32 -3.75
N ASP A 581 10.48 18.02 -4.52
CA ASP A 581 9.19 18.59 -4.14
C ASP A 581 7.98 17.90 -4.80
N GLY A 582 8.19 16.81 -5.55
CA GLY A 582 7.13 16.09 -6.24
C GLY A 582 6.47 16.87 -7.40
N SER A 583 7.14 17.90 -7.94
CA SER A 583 6.56 18.75 -8.98
C SER A 583 6.43 18.06 -10.34
N ALA A 584 7.29 17.08 -10.66
CA ALA A 584 7.20 16.28 -11.89
C ALA A 584 6.30 15.06 -11.68
N ARG A 585 5.27 14.91 -12.50
CA ARG A 585 4.29 13.81 -12.40
C ARG A 585 4.77 12.52 -13.08
N THR A 586 5.63 12.67 -14.07
CA THR A 586 6.20 11.58 -14.85
C THR A 586 7.71 11.75 -14.98
N LEU A 587 8.44 10.66 -15.25
CA LEU A 587 9.88 10.74 -15.55
C LEU A 587 10.16 11.67 -16.72
N GLU A 588 9.28 11.73 -17.72
CA GLU A 588 9.43 12.60 -18.88
C GLU A 588 9.40 14.08 -18.49
N GLU A 589 8.49 14.48 -17.58
CA GLU A 589 8.34 15.88 -17.16
C GLU A 589 9.62 16.42 -16.48
N ILE A 590 10.44 15.56 -15.88
CA ILE A 590 11.73 15.97 -15.30
C ILE A 590 12.55 16.79 -16.32
N TRP A 591 12.59 16.34 -17.57
CA TRP A 591 13.39 16.97 -18.62
C TRP A 591 12.60 17.88 -19.54
N THR A 592 11.34 17.56 -19.84
CA THR A 592 10.53 18.35 -20.79
C THR A 592 9.95 19.62 -20.16
N VAL A 593 9.79 19.66 -18.84
CA VAL A 593 9.19 20.78 -18.10
C VAL A 593 10.19 21.43 -17.15
N PHE A 594 10.93 20.61 -16.38
CA PHE A 594 11.72 21.11 -15.24
C PHE A 594 13.23 21.22 -15.51
N ASN A 595 13.71 20.91 -16.72
CA ASN A 595 15.13 20.99 -17.09
C ASN A 595 15.40 21.83 -18.36
N PRO A 596 14.89 23.07 -18.48
CA PRO A 596 15.03 23.87 -19.70
C PRO A 596 16.50 24.25 -20.02
N ASN A 597 17.35 24.25 -19.02
CA ASN A 597 18.76 24.70 -19.11
C ASN A 597 19.79 23.54 -19.05
N ASP A 598 19.36 22.28 -19.18
CA ASP A 598 20.25 21.11 -19.06
C ASP A 598 21.01 21.05 -17.71
N THR A 599 20.44 21.51 -16.62
CA THR A 599 21.05 21.51 -15.27
C THR A 599 20.88 20.17 -14.55
N HIS A 600 19.79 19.42 -14.86
CA HIS A 600 19.54 18.07 -14.35
C HIS A 600 19.78 17.03 -15.45
N GLY A 601 21.04 16.83 -15.79
CA GLY A 601 21.42 16.04 -16.97
C GLY A 601 21.20 16.81 -18.27
N VAL A 602 22.04 16.57 -19.24
CA VAL A 602 21.92 17.18 -20.58
C VAL A 602 21.00 16.33 -21.43
N THR A 603 19.84 16.85 -21.82
CA THR A 603 18.83 16.12 -22.58
C THR A 603 18.21 16.92 -23.73
N ASN A 604 18.46 18.25 -23.79
CA ASN A 604 17.87 19.13 -24.81
C ASN A 604 18.37 18.87 -26.24
N ASP A 605 19.42 18.07 -26.42
CA ASP A 605 19.91 17.62 -27.72
C ASP A 605 19.34 16.24 -28.14
N LEU A 606 18.52 15.61 -27.31
CA LEU A 606 17.85 14.34 -27.59
C LEU A 606 16.54 14.57 -28.34
N GLN A 607 16.24 13.67 -29.27
CA GLN A 607 14.91 13.57 -29.86
C GLN A 607 13.95 12.85 -28.91
N LYS A 608 12.65 12.90 -29.18
CA LYS A 608 11.62 12.30 -28.32
C LYS A 608 11.80 10.78 -28.13
N ASP A 609 12.15 10.06 -29.18
CA ASP A 609 12.41 8.61 -29.14
C ASP A 609 13.67 8.29 -28.31
N GLU A 610 14.71 9.11 -28.40
CA GLU A 610 15.93 8.96 -27.60
C GLU A 610 15.68 9.24 -26.11
N LEU A 611 14.84 10.23 -25.80
CA LEU A 611 14.40 10.49 -24.42
C LEU A 611 13.55 9.32 -23.89
N ASN A 612 12.70 8.73 -24.72
CA ASN A 612 11.95 7.53 -24.36
C ASN A 612 12.89 6.34 -24.07
N ASP A 613 13.95 6.15 -24.87
CA ASP A 613 14.96 5.11 -24.61
C ASP A 613 15.66 5.33 -23.24
N LEU A 614 16.00 6.57 -22.90
CA LEU A 614 16.54 6.91 -21.58
C LEU A 614 15.56 6.54 -20.45
N ILE A 615 14.27 6.84 -20.61
CA ILE A 615 13.22 6.48 -19.66
C ILE A 615 13.08 4.96 -19.55
N GLU A 616 13.14 4.21 -20.67
CA GLU A 616 13.13 2.74 -20.63
C GLU A 616 14.30 2.15 -19.83
N TYR A 617 15.49 2.79 -19.91
CA TYR A 617 16.62 2.39 -19.06
C TYR A 617 16.36 2.70 -17.59
N LEU A 618 15.85 3.88 -17.25
CA LEU A 618 15.56 4.26 -15.85
C LEU A 618 14.52 3.33 -15.19
N LYS A 619 13.59 2.77 -15.97
CA LYS A 619 12.59 1.83 -15.43
C LYS A 619 13.21 0.57 -14.84
N ILE A 620 14.38 0.17 -15.27
CA ILE A 620 15.07 -1.05 -14.80
C ILE A 620 16.05 -0.81 -13.64
N LEU A 621 16.24 0.41 -13.21
CA LEU A 621 17.18 0.76 -12.11
C LEU A 621 16.67 0.42 -10.71
#